data_488b4f5d403fac424841bd39f0eab140
#
_entry.id   488b4f5d403fac424841bd39f0eab140
#
_cell.length_a   1.000
_cell.length_b   1.000
_cell.length_c   1.000
_cell.angle_alpha   90.00
_cell.angle_beta   90.00
_cell.angle_gamma   90.00
#
_symmetry.space_group_name_H-M   'P 1'
#
loop_
_entity.id
_entity.type
_entity.pdbx_description
1 polymer ?
#
loop_
_entity_poly.entity_id
_entity_poly.type
_entity_poly.pdbx_seq_one_letter_code
_entity_poly.pdbx_strand_id
1 'polypeptide(L)'
;MVGVIAVTLDSLLSGFATVYFEKVLKTTVLTVWDRNMQLAFYSMLIYGPWTIYANPTNPFRGWSLVTVVVAVLGAVGGILVALVIKYADGLAKSLSTASSIVLTTAASHFLFAGPMSSPIIIGSLVVIVSGYNYQNVP
;
A
#
# COMPACT_ATOMS: atom_id res chain seq x y z
N MET A 1 -18.05 11.97 -11.08
CA MET A 1 -18.32 12.33 -9.67
C MET A 1 -18.17 11.12 -8.73
N VAL A 2 -18.74 9.95 -9.04
CA VAL A 2 -18.63 8.75 -8.17
C VAL A 2 -17.19 8.37 -7.87
N GLY A 3 -16.28 8.39 -8.85
CA GLY A 3 -14.87 8.07 -8.65
C GLY A 3 -14.13 9.01 -7.69
N VAL A 4 -14.44 10.31 -7.75
CA VAL A 4 -13.81 11.30 -6.83
C VAL A 4 -14.25 11.04 -5.38
N ILE A 5 -15.55 10.79 -5.18
CA ILE A 5 -16.08 10.46 -3.85
C ILE A 5 -15.45 9.16 -3.33
N ALA A 6 -15.36 8.14 -4.17
CA ALA A 6 -14.74 6.86 -3.80
C ALA A 6 -13.28 7.03 -3.37
N VAL A 7 -12.47 7.75 -4.15
CA VAL A 7 -11.04 8.02 -3.82
C VAL A 7 -10.90 8.85 -2.55
N THR A 8 -11.78 9.84 -2.34
CA THR A 8 -11.74 10.65 -1.11
C THR A 8 -12.06 9.80 0.12
N LEU A 9 -13.08 8.96 0.05
CA LEU A 9 -13.43 8.04 1.14
C LEU A 9 -12.31 7.03 1.39
N ASP A 10 -11.72 6.46 0.36
CA ASP A 10 -10.59 5.54 0.48
C ASP A 10 -9.40 6.20 1.15
N SER A 11 -9.07 7.42 0.76
CA SER A 11 -7.97 8.19 1.38
C SER A 11 -8.21 8.49 2.86
N LEU A 12 -9.44 8.85 3.24
CA LEU A 12 -9.81 9.09 4.64
C LEU A 12 -9.72 7.81 5.47
N LEU A 13 -10.27 6.72 4.96
CA LEU A 13 -10.22 5.41 5.63
C LEU A 13 -8.78 4.90 5.75
N SER A 14 -7.98 5.05 4.71
CA SER A 14 -6.56 4.67 4.70
C SER A 14 -5.75 5.47 5.72
N GLY A 15 -5.98 6.79 5.81
CA GLY A 15 -5.35 7.65 6.82
C GLY A 15 -5.71 7.22 8.24
N PHE A 16 -7.01 7.04 8.51
CA PHE A 16 -7.49 6.54 9.80
C PHE A 16 -6.89 5.17 10.15
N ALA A 17 -6.93 4.23 9.20
CA ALA A 17 -6.36 2.89 9.38
C ALA A 17 -4.87 2.95 9.70
N THR A 18 -4.11 3.82 9.04
CA THR A 18 -2.67 3.97 9.27
C THR A 18 -2.37 4.44 10.70
N VAL A 19 -3.07 5.48 11.16
CA VAL A 19 -2.91 6.02 12.53
C VAL A 19 -3.34 4.99 13.59
N TYR A 20 -4.47 4.32 13.37
CA TYR A 20 -4.95 3.26 14.25
C TYR A 20 -3.95 2.10 14.32
N PHE A 21 -3.42 1.68 13.17
CA PHE A 21 -2.45 0.59 13.07
C PHE A 21 -1.14 0.94 13.77
N GLU A 22 -0.66 2.17 13.59
CA GLU A 22 0.52 2.70 14.30
C GLU A 22 0.32 2.67 15.81
N LYS A 23 -0.82 3.18 16.30
CA LYS A 23 -1.14 3.15 17.73
C LYS A 23 -1.11 1.71 18.27
N VAL A 24 -1.77 0.78 17.58
CA VAL A 24 -1.83 -0.62 18.04
C VAL A 24 -0.44 -1.26 18.05
N LEU A 25 0.36 -1.08 17.01
CA LEU A 25 1.70 -1.68 16.93
C LEU A 25 2.69 -1.11 17.95
N LYS A 26 2.52 0.16 18.34
CA LYS A 26 3.41 0.84 19.30
C LYS A 26 2.98 0.67 20.77
N THR A 27 1.68 0.45 21.02
CA THR A 27 1.15 0.41 22.41
C THR A 27 0.79 -0.98 22.91
N THR A 28 0.68 -1.97 22.04
CA THR A 28 0.32 -3.34 22.44
C THR A 28 1.52 -4.27 22.46
N VAL A 29 1.40 -5.35 23.21
CA VAL A 29 2.41 -6.43 23.28
C VAL A 29 2.42 -7.27 21.98
N LEU A 30 1.45 -7.05 21.08
CA LEU A 30 1.34 -7.79 19.83
C LEU A 30 2.53 -7.53 18.91
N THR A 31 3.05 -8.61 18.34
CA THR A 31 4.12 -8.50 17.35
C THR A 31 3.55 -8.10 15.97
N VAL A 32 4.43 -7.64 15.09
CA VAL A 32 4.06 -7.36 13.67
C VAL A 32 3.47 -8.61 13.02
N TRP A 33 4.01 -9.78 13.35
CA TRP A 33 3.56 -11.07 12.83
C TRP A 33 2.13 -11.42 13.26
N ASP A 34 1.81 -11.24 14.55
CA ASP A 34 0.47 -11.50 15.08
C ASP A 34 -0.57 -10.62 14.37
N ARG A 35 -0.23 -9.35 14.15
CA ARG A 35 -1.11 -8.41 13.45
C ARG A 35 -1.30 -8.77 11.98
N ASN A 36 -0.24 -9.13 11.27
CA ASN A 36 -0.36 -9.54 9.87
C ASN A 36 -1.16 -10.85 9.76
N MET A 37 -0.99 -11.78 10.70
CA MET A 37 -1.78 -13.02 10.72
C MET A 37 -3.27 -12.73 10.95
N GLN A 38 -3.62 -11.83 11.89
CA GLN A 38 -5.01 -11.39 12.11
C GLN A 38 -5.61 -10.76 10.85
N LEU A 39 -4.88 -9.84 10.19
CA LEU A 39 -5.34 -9.20 8.97
C LEU A 39 -5.54 -10.20 7.84
N ALA A 40 -4.62 -11.15 7.66
CA ALA A 40 -4.73 -12.22 6.68
C ALA A 40 -5.97 -13.10 6.94
N PHE A 41 -6.21 -13.44 8.20
CA PHE A 41 -7.38 -14.22 8.60
C PHE A 41 -8.69 -13.50 8.26
N TYR A 42 -8.84 -12.23 8.64
CA TYR A 42 -10.03 -11.45 8.31
C TYR A 42 -10.19 -11.24 6.80
N SER A 43 -9.09 -11.01 6.08
CA SER A 43 -9.11 -10.92 4.62
C SER A 43 -9.62 -12.21 3.99
N MET A 44 -9.19 -13.36 4.51
CA MET A 44 -9.61 -14.66 4.02
C MET A 44 -11.10 -14.93 4.29
N LEU A 45 -11.62 -14.50 5.43
CA LEU A 45 -13.04 -14.58 5.75
C LEU A 45 -13.92 -13.73 4.84
N ILE A 46 -13.43 -12.60 4.37
CA ILE A 46 -14.18 -11.68 3.49
C ILE A 46 -14.05 -12.11 2.03
N TYR A 47 -12.81 -12.30 1.56
CA TYR A 47 -12.54 -12.56 0.14
C TYR A 47 -12.75 -14.02 -0.26
N GLY A 48 -12.63 -14.97 0.67
CA GLY A 48 -12.87 -16.40 0.40
C GLY A 48 -14.29 -16.67 -0.10
N PRO A 49 -15.34 -16.32 0.66
CA PRO A 49 -16.73 -16.48 0.20
C PRO A 49 -17.03 -15.70 -1.07
N TRP A 50 -16.47 -14.48 -1.21
CA TRP A 50 -16.64 -13.68 -2.41
C TRP A 50 -16.06 -14.36 -3.66
N THR A 51 -14.88 -14.96 -3.53
CA THR A 51 -14.22 -15.67 -4.64
C THR A 51 -15.03 -16.89 -5.08
N ILE A 52 -15.57 -17.65 -4.13
CA ILE A 52 -16.44 -18.81 -4.39
C ILE A 52 -17.75 -18.34 -5.04
N TYR A 53 -18.34 -17.26 -4.56
CA TYR A 53 -19.58 -16.71 -5.13
C TYR A 53 -19.38 -16.21 -6.57
N ALA A 54 -18.27 -15.53 -6.83
CA ALA A 54 -17.98 -14.98 -8.16
C ALA A 54 -17.64 -16.06 -9.19
N ASN A 55 -17.05 -17.19 -8.79
CA ASN A 55 -16.66 -18.29 -9.66
C ASN A 55 -16.93 -19.66 -9.02
N PRO A 56 -18.19 -20.11 -8.94
CA PRO A 56 -18.56 -21.31 -8.21
C PRO A 56 -17.94 -22.60 -8.75
N THR A 57 -17.66 -22.65 -10.05
CA THR A 57 -17.11 -23.86 -10.72
C THR A 57 -15.58 -23.92 -10.69
N ASN A 58 -14.90 -22.76 -10.66
CA ASN A 58 -13.43 -22.71 -10.70
C ASN A 58 -12.92 -21.43 -10.00
N PRO A 59 -12.83 -21.43 -8.64
CA PRO A 59 -12.39 -20.26 -7.88
C PRO A 59 -10.94 -19.84 -8.19
N PHE A 60 -10.12 -20.76 -8.68
CA PHE A 60 -8.71 -20.51 -9.08
C PHE A 60 -8.54 -20.28 -10.61
N ARG A 61 -9.63 -19.97 -11.33
CA ARG A 61 -9.55 -19.68 -12.75
C ARG A 61 -8.70 -18.43 -12.99
N GLY A 62 -7.71 -18.56 -13.87
CA GLY A 62 -6.79 -17.46 -14.20
C GLY A 62 -5.53 -17.39 -13.33
N TRP A 63 -5.34 -18.31 -12.39
CA TRP A 63 -4.08 -18.44 -11.66
C TRP A 63 -2.95 -18.85 -12.60
N SER A 64 -1.89 -18.07 -12.60
CA SER A 64 -0.66 -18.28 -13.36
C SER A 64 0.55 -18.14 -12.45
N LEU A 65 1.71 -18.53 -12.91
CA LEU A 65 2.96 -18.30 -12.17
C LEU A 65 3.14 -16.81 -11.83
N VAL A 66 2.77 -15.91 -12.75
CA VAL A 66 2.83 -14.47 -12.53
C VAL A 66 1.93 -14.04 -11.36
N THR A 67 0.71 -14.60 -11.28
CA THR A 67 -0.21 -14.32 -10.16
C THR A 67 0.39 -14.72 -8.82
N VAL A 68 1.05 -15.89 -8.75
CA VAL A 68 1.72 -16.36 -7.53
C VAL A 68 2.87 -15.41 -7.16
N VAL A 69 3.70 -15.01 -8.11
CA VAL A 69 4.80 -14.05 -7.87
C VAL A 69 4.26 -12.73 -7.34
N VAL A 70 3.21 -12.18 -7.95
CA VAL A 70 2.57 -10.94 -7.50
C VAL A 70 2.00 -11.09 -6.08
N ALA A 71 1.37 -12.23 -5.77
CA ALA A 71 0.84 -12.50 -4.44
C ALA A 71 1.96 -12.55 -3.38
N VAL A 72 3.08 -13.22 -3.68
CA VAL A 72 4.24 -13.27 -2.78
C VAL A 72 4.85 -11.87 -2.58
N LEU A 73 5.03 -11.11 -3.65
CA LEU A 73 5.51 -9.71 -3.55
C LEU A 73 4.58 -8.84 -2.73
N GLY A 74 3.26 -9.01 -2.89
CA GLY A 74 2.26 -8.30 -2.08
C GLY A 74 2.33 -8.67 -0.60
N ALA A 75 2.50 -9.95 -0.27
CA ALA A 75 2.65 -10.41 1.11
C ALA A 75 3.92 -9.86 1.76
N VAL A 76 5.06 -9.92 1.08
CA VAL A 76 6.32 -9.34 1.56
C VAL A 76 6.18 -7.82 1.74
N GLY A 77 5.58 -7.14 0.76
CA GLY A 77 5.31 -5.70 0.83
C GLY A 77 4.45 -5.33 2.04
N GLY A 78 3.39 -6.09 2.33
CA GLY A 78 2.54 -5.88 3.51
C GLY A 78 3.31 -5.99 4.83
N ILE A 79 4.20 -6.98 4.95
CA ILE A 79 5.07 -7.13 6.13
C ILE A 79 6.03 -5.95 6.26
N LEU A 80 6.66 -5.52 5.16
CA LEU A 80 7.57 -4.37 5.15
C LEU A 80 6.86 -3.09 5.57
N VAL A 81 5.65 -2.85 5.09
CA VAL A 81 4.82 -1.70 5.50
C VAL A 81 4.54 -1.73 7.00
N ALA A 82 4.18 -2.88 7.56
CA ALA A 82 3.93 -3.01 8.99
C ALA A 82 5.21 -2.78 9.83
N LEU A 83 6.38 -3.21 9.34
CA LEU A 83 7.68 -2.93 9.97
C LEU A 83 8.00 -1.43 9.96
N VAL A 84 7.78 -0.75 8.83
CA VAL A 84 7.99 0.71 8.72
C VAL A 84 7.09 1.46 9.71
N ILE A 85 5.81 1.10 9.81
CA ILE A 85 4.88 1.73 10.75
C ILE A 85 5.30 1.49 12.20
N LYS A 86 5.82 0.31 12.53
CA LYS A 86 6.25 -0.04 13.89
C LYS A 86 7.51 0.69 14.30
N TYR A 87 8.51 0.76 13.45
CA TYR A 87 9.85 1.26 13.79
C TYR A 87 10.07 2.74 13.41
N ALA A 88 9.27 3.27 12.50
CA ALA A 88 9.23 4.69 12.18
C ALA A 88 7.87 5.26 12.58
N ASP A 89 7.04 5.64 11.62
CA ASP A 89 5.67 6.13 11.82
C ASP A 89 4.82 6.00 10.53
N GLY A 90 3.52 6.34 10.64
CA GLY A 90 2.61 6.34 9.50
C GLY A 90 2.94 7.41 8.45
N LEU A 91 3.60 8.49 8.86
CA LEU A 91 4.02 9.55 7.95
C LEU A 91 5.20 9.07 7.08
N ALA A 92 6.20 8.42 7.68
CA ALA A 92 7.31 7.82 6.96
C ALA A 92 6.84 6.77 5.94
N LYS A 93 5.85 5.94 6.31
CA LYS A 93 5.20 5.00 5.40
C LYS A 93 4.59 5.72 4.19
N SER A 94 3.86 6.82 4.42
CA SER A 94 3.20 7.58 3.36
C SER A 94 4.21 8.24 2.41
N LEU A 95 5.28 8.83 2.95
CA LEU A 95 6.38 9.41 2.16
C LEU A 95 7.12 8.35 1.35
N SER A 96 7.38 7.17 1.92
CA SER A 96 8.01 6.06 1.21
C SER A 96 7.16 5.58 0.05
N THR A 97 5.83 5.48 0.25
CA THR A 97 4.89 5.11 -0.82
C THR A 97 4.88 6.15 -1.94
N ALA A 98 4.80 7.44 -1.59
CA ALA A 98 4.85 8.53 -2.56
C ALA A 98 6.18 8.53 -3.35
N SER A 99 7.31 8.32 -2.66
CA SER A 99 8.63 8.21 -3.30
C SER A 99 8.71 7.00 -4.24
N SER A 100 8.11 5.87 -3.88
CA SER A 100 8.03 4.69 -4.75
C SER A 100 7.26 4.97 -6.04
N ILE A 101 6.17 5.74 -5.97
CA ILE A 101 5.40 6.16 -7.16
C ILE A 101 6.28 7.00 -8.09
N VAL A 102 7.04 7.95 -7.53
CA VAL A 102 7.98 8.79 -8.32
C VAL A 102 9.03 7.92 -9.01
N LEU A 103 9.66 7.02 -8.27
CA LEU A 103 10.69 6.12 -8.82
C LEU A 103 10.13 5.19 -9.90
N THR A 104 8.95 4.60 -9.65
CA THR A 104 8.29 3.71 -10.62
C THR A 104 7.90 4.46 -11.89
N THR A 105 7.42 5.70 -11.77
CA THR A 105 7.07 6.54 -12.93
C THR A 105 8.30 6.92 -13.73
N ALA A 106 9.40 7.29 -13.06
CA ALA A 106 10.68 7.55 -13.72
C ALA A 106 11.20 6.29 -14.44
N ALA A 107 11.22 5.14 -13.76
CA ALA A 107 11.63 3.87 -14.36
C ALA A 107 10.76 3.50 -15.57
N SER A 108 9.44 3.69 -15.47
CA SER A 108 8.52 3.45 -16.59
C SER A 108 8.82 4.34 -17.79
N HIS A 109 9.16 5.60 -17.56
CA HIS A 109 9.56 6.50 -18.65
C HIS A 109 10.84 6.03 -19.35
N PHE A 110 11.88 5.68 -18.58
CA PHE A 110 13.17 5.25 -19.16
C PHE A 110 13.12 3.87 -19.81
N LEU A 111 12.36 2.92 -19.24
CA LEU A 111 12.34 1.53 -19.73
C LEU A 111 11.28 1.29 -20.81
N PHE A 112 10.14 1.98 -20.73
CA PHE A 112 8.97 1.72 -21.55
C PHE A 112 8.47 2.96 -22.31
N ALA A 113 9.22 4.08 -22.33
CA ALA A 113 8.80 5.37 -22.88
C ALA A 113 7.41 5.81 -22.38
N GLY A 114 7.14 5.56 -21.10
CA GLY A 114 5.89 5.94 -20.45
C GLY A 114 5.65 7.45 -20.50
N PRO A 115 4.38 7.90 -20.46
CA PRO A 115 4.04 9.31 -20.58
C PRO A 115 4.56 10.09 -19.36
N MET A 116 5.26 11.19 -19.62
CA MET A 116 5.75 12.12 -18.60
C MET A 116 5.02 13.46 -18.77
N SER A 117 3.87 13.57 -18.13
CA SER A 117 3.06 14.79 -18.20
C SER A 117 3.47 15.82 -17.12
N SER A 118 3.21 17.10 -17.37
CA SER A 118 3.52 18.19 -16.42
C SER A 118 2.98 17.95 -15.00
N PRO A 119 1.76 17.43 -14.79
CA PRO A 119 1.28 17.10 -13.45
C PRO A 119 2.12 16.06 -12.72
N ILE A 120 2.66 15.08 -13.43
CA ILE A 120 3.53 14.04 -12.86
C ILE A 120 4.84 14.66 -12.36
N ILE A 121 5.44 15.54 -13.16
CA ILE A 121 6.68 16.24 -12.78
C ILE A 121 6.47 17.11 -11.54
N ILE A 122 5.39 17.91 -11.53
CA ILE A 122 5.06 18.78 -10.41
C ILE A 122 4.79 17.93 -9.14
N GLY A 123 4.01 16.87 -9.25
CA GLY A 123 3.74 15.96 -8.13
C GLY A 123 5.02 15.32 -7.58
N SER A 124 5.94 14.92 -8.45
CA SER A 124 7.24 14.36 -8.07
C SER A 124 8.10 15.35 -7.29
N LEU A 125 8.14 16.60 -7.73
CA LEU A 125 8.87 17.68 -7.04
C LEU A 125 8.27 17.93 -5.64
N VAL A 126 6.95 17.97 -5.51
CA VAL A 126 6.28 18.13 -4.21
C VAL A 126 6.64 16.99 -3.26
N VAL A 127 6.66 15.74 -3.73
CA VAL A 127 7.05 14.58 -2.92
C VAL A 127 8.49 14.69 -2.44
N ILE A 128 9.43 15.07 -3.32
CA ILE A 128 10.85 15.22 -2.98
C ILE A 128 11.03 16.32 -1.93
N VAL A 129 10.42 17.49 -2.13
CA VAL A 129 10.49 18.60 -1.18
C VAL A 129 9.88 18.22 0.18
N SER A 130 8.73 17.52 0.17
CA SER A 130 8.08 17.06 1.40
C SER A 130 8.96 16.06 2.16
N GLY A 131 9.60 15.13 1.47
CA GLY A 131 10.54 14.17 2.06
C GLY A 131 11.77 14.86 2.65
N TYR A 132 12.33 15.83 1.96
CA TYR A 132 13.45 16.63 2.46
C TYR A 132 13.07 17.42 3.72
N ASN A 133 11.91 18.08 3.72
CA ASN A 133 11.44 18.81 4.88
C ASN A 133 11.19 17.90 6.07
N TYR A 134 10.61 16.72 5.86
CA TYR A 134 10.38 15.75 6.93
C TYR A 134 11.67 15.29 7.61
N GLN A 135 12.76 15.09 6.86
CA GLN A 135 14.05 14.69 7.41
C GLN A 135 14.76 15.79 8.20
N ASN A 136 14.43 17.06 7.94
CA ASN A 136 15.08 18.22 8.56
C ASN A 136 14.23 18.86 9.67
N VAL A 137 13.12 18.24 10.07
CA VAL A 137 12.38 18.66 11.29
C VAL A 137 13.12 18.11 12.49
N PRO A 138 13.56 18.99 13.40
CA PRO A 138 14.31 18.60 14.61
C PRO A 138 13.46 17.76 15.59
#